data_3240667fe351327265b9b4b7b921af9b
#
_entry.id   3240667fe351327265b9b4b7b921af9b
#
_cell.length_a   1.000
_cell.length_b   1.000
_cell.length_c   1.000
_cell.angle_alpha   90.00
_cell.angle_beta   90.00
_cell.angle_gamma   90.00
#
_symmetry.space_group_name_H-M   'P 1'
#
loop_
_entity.id
_entity.type
_entity.pdbx_description
1 polymer ?
#
loop_
_entity_poly.entity_id
_entity_poly.type
_entity_poly.pdbx_seq_one_letter_code
_entity_poly.pdbx_strand_id
1 'polypeptide(L)'
;MKFILLFFSHGAFLAIGFALGIYLLPILTAPKSADIEQIEKLRSKLIYQTEFKKGQSGNDFLHWGEGKVMITNTEIVFKGKIAPGPDYKIYLTKKYVEHEDEFLPIKSEALFVSDLKNFENFIIPINSNVNFNNYNTILIWCEAFKEFITSAKYQ
;
A
#
# COMPACT_ATOMS: atom_id res chain seq x y z
N MET A 1 -10.14 -36.38 28.27
CA MET A 1 -11.02 -35.39 27.61
C MET A 1 -10.68 -33.95 28.01
N LYS A 2 -10.58 -33.56 29.29
CA LYS A 2 -10.29 -32.16 29.73
C LYS A 2 -8.98 -31.59 29.14
N PHE A 3 -7.88 -32.35 29.13
CA PHE A 3 -6.59 -31.89 28.60
C PHE A 3 -6.64 -31.63 27.07
N ILE A 4 -7.39 -32.44 26.34
CA ILE A 4 -7.59 -32.25 24.88
C ILE A 4 -8.35 -30.97 24.61
N LEU A 5 -9.43 -30.72 25.34
CA LEU A 5 -10.21 -29.47 25.23
C LEU A 5 -9.37 -28.26 25.60
N LEU A 6 -8.57 -28.33 26.67
CA LEU A 6 -7.66 -27.26 27.04
C LEU A 6 -6.60 -26.99 25.95
N PHE A 7 -6.00 -28.04 25.40
CA PHE A 7 -5.02 -27.90 24.31
C PHE A 7 -5.62 -27.17 23.08
N PHE A 8 -6.78 -27.62 22.65
CA PHE A 8 -7.45 -26.98 21.48
C PHE A 8 -7.92 -25.55 21.77
N SER A 9 -8.47 -25.30 22.96
CA SER A 9 -8.89 -23.94 23.33
C SER A 9 -7.72 -22.97 23.41
N HIS A 10 -6.62 -23.33 24.04
CA HIS A 10 -5.43 -22.47 24.13
C HIS A 10 -4.77 -22.29 22.77
N GLY A 11 -4.71 -23.35 21.95
CA GLY A 11 -4.24 -23.26 20.56
C GLY A 11 -5.08 -22.31 19.71
N ALA A 12 -6.40 -22.38 19.84
CA ALA A 12 -7.30 -21.46 19.14
C ALA A 12 -7.14 -20.00 19.58
N PHE A 13 -7.07 -19.73 20.89
CA PHE A 13 -6.83 -18.38 21.40
C PHE A 13 -5.46 -17.84 20.98
N LEU A 14 -4.42 -18.66 20.97
CA LEU A 14 -3.10 -18.27 20.48
C LEU A 14 -3.14 -17.90 19.00
N ALA A 15 -3.79 -18.71 18.15
CA ALA A 15 -3.91 -18.45 16.73
C ALA A 15 -4.71 -17.15 16.45
N ILE A 16 -5.83 -16.97 17.15
CA ILE A 16 -6.64 -15.75 17.04
C ILE A 16 -5.85 -14.52 17.50
N GLY A 17 -5.17 -14.61 18.64
CA GLY A 17 -4.36 -13.52 19.16
C GLY A 17 -3.20 -13.14 18.23
N PHE A 18 -2.55 -14.14 17.62
CA PHE A 18 -1.51 -13.94 16.62
C PHE A 18 -2.02 -13.24 15.37
N ALA A 19 -3.15 -13.72 14.81
CA ALA A 19 -3.79 -13.11 13.63
C ALA A 19 -4.22 -11.66 13.91
N LEU A 20 -4.84 -11.41 15.06
CA LEU A 20 -5.19 -10.06 15.51
C LEU A 20 -3.95 -9.17 15.68
N GLY A 21 -2.85 -9.72 16.22
CA GLY A 21 -1.59 -8.98 16.37
C GLY A 21 -1.02 -8.53 15.03
N ILE A 22 -0.98 -9.41 14.03
CA ILE A 22 -0.51 -9.08 12.67
C ILE A 22 -1.37 -7.96 12.06
N TYR A 23 -2.69 -8.01 12.24
CA TYR A 23 -3.61 -7.04 11.65
C TYR A 23 -3.62 -5.69 12.40
N LEU A 24 -3.64 -5.73 13.74
CA LEU A 24 -3.78 -4.52 14.55
C LEU A 24 -2.46 -3.76 14.75
N LEU A 25 -1.32 -4.46 14.82
CA LEU A 25 -0.03 -3.83 15.09
C LEU A 25 0.31 -2.72 14.08
N PRO A 26 0.18 -2.92 12.76
CA PRO A 26 0.41 -1.86 11.78
C PRO A 26 -0.48 -0.63 12.00
N ILE A 27 -1.75 -0.85 12.37
CA ILE A 27 -2.71 0.25 12.65
C ILE A 27 -2.28 1.05 13.88
N LEU A 28 -1.91 0.34 14.96
CA LEU A 28 -1.53 0.96 16.24
C LEU A 28 -0.19 1.71 16.18
N THR A 29 0.70 1.27 15.28
CA THR A 29 2.04 1.86 15.09
C THR A 29 2.13 2.80 13.89
N ALA A 30 1.04 2.97 13.14
CA ALA A 30 1.01 3.84 11.98
C ALA A 30 1.39 5.29 12.36
N PRO A 31 2.23 5.96 11.57
CA PRO A 31 2.51 7.38 11.75
C PRO A 31 1.24 8.22 11.60
N LYS A 32 1.25 9.42 12.16
CA LYS A 32 0.17 10.38 11.97
C LYS A 32 -0.04 10.68 10.49
N SER A 33 -1.29 10.71 10.05
CA SER A 33 -1.66 11.08 8.68
C SER A 33 -1.25 12.52 8.35
N ALA A 34 -0.90 12.75 7.09
CA ALA A 34 -0.55 14.08 6.60
C ALA A 34 -1.77 15.02 6.68
N ASP A 35 -1.52 16.26 7.05
CA ASP A 35 -2.56 17.28 7.10
C ASP A 35 -3.04 17.65 5.69
N ILE A 36 -4.35 17.82 5.54
CA ILE A 36 -4.97 18.17 4.25
C ILE A 36 -4.41 19.50 3.73
N GLU A 37 -4.12 20.46 4.61
CA GLU A 37 -3.52 21.73 4.21
C GLU A 37 -2.12 21.58 3.57
N GLN A 38 -1.31 20.66 4.10
CA GLN A 38 0.01 20.34 3.52
C GLN A 38 -0.16 19.72 2.13
N ILE A 39 -1.11 18.80 1.97
CA ILE A 39 -1.44 18.17 0.70
C ILE A 39 -1.88 19.20 -0.35
N GLU A 40 -2.77 20.13 0.03
CA GLU A 40 -3.27 21.15 -0.90
C GLU A 40 -2.17 22.13 -1.35
N LYS A 41 -1.18 22.44 -0.48
CA LYS A 41 -0.01 23.27 -0.85
C LYS A 41 0.86 22.63 -1.94
N LEU A 42 0.90 21.30 -2.02
CA LEU A 42 1.66 20.58 -3.04
C LEU A 42 0.97 20.52 -4.40
N ARG A 43 -0.31 20.84 -4.45
CA ARG A 43 -1.13 20.77 -5.66
C ARG A 43 -0.60 21.62 -6.83
N SER A 44 0.04 22.75 -6.52
CA SER A 44 0.66 23.62 -7.54
C SER A 44 1.94 23.05 -8.17
N LYS A 45 2.51 21.98 -7.58
CA LYS A 45 3.75 21.34 -8.02
C LYS A 45 3.51 20.00 -8.72
N LEU A 46 2.25 19.67 -9.03
CA LEU A 46 1.87 18.40 -9.64
C LEU A 46 2.46 18.25 -11.04
N ILE A 47 2.99 17.06 -11.31
CA ILE A 47 3.37 16.61 -12.65
C ILE A 47 2.40 15.53 -13.16
N TYR A 48 1.91 14.65 -12.25
CA TYR A 48 0.91 13.64 -12.57
C TYR A 48 -0.14 13.55 -11.47
N GLN A 49 -1.35 13.14 -11.86
CA GLN A 49 -2.44 12.84 -10.95
C GLN A 49 -3.19 11.61 -11.45
N THR A 50 -3.51 10.72 -10.52
CA THR A 50 -4.32 9.53 -10.77
C THR A 50 -5.15 9.18 -9.54
N GLU A 51 -5.79 8.03 -9.53
CA GLU A 51 -6.65 7.59 -8.44
C GLU A 51 -6.57 6.09 -8.25
N PHE A 52 -6.34 5.65 -7.01
CA PHE A 52 -6.59 4.27 -6.61
C PHE A 52 -8.09 4.02 -6.51
N LYS A 53 -8.54 2.89 -7.02
CA LYS A 53 -9.95 2.51 -7.04
C LYS A 53 -10.12 1.09 -6.53
N LYS A 54 -11.18 0.88 -5.76
CA LYS A 54 -11.62 -0.47 -5.40
C LYS A 54 -12.17 -1.22 -6.60
N GLY A 55 -12.16 -2.55 -6.52
CA GLY A 55 -12.72 -3.42 -7.55
C GLY A 55 -11.73 -3.82 -8.65
N GLN A 56 -10.42 -3.61 -8.43
CA GLN A 56 -9.37 -4.19 -9.26
C GLN A 56 -9.34 -5.71 -9.09
N SER A 57 -8.82 -6.44 -10.08
CA SER A 57 -8.89 -7.93 -10.10
C SER A 57 -8.23 -8.61 -8.88
N GLY A 58 -7.16 -8.03 -8.34
CA GLY A 58 -6.49 -8.48 -7.11
C GLY A 58 -7.07 -7.91 -5.81
N ASN A 59 -8.17 -7.15 -5.86
CA ASN A 59 -8.77 -6.61 -4.64
C ASN A 59 -9.74 -7.62 -3.99
N ASP A 60 -9.74 -7.60 -2.66
CA ASP A 60 -10.73 -8.27 -1.82
C ASP A 60 -11.14 -7.36 -0.64
N PHE A 61 -11.78 -7.92 0.37
CA PHE A 61 -12.22 -7.12 1.51
C PHE A 61 -11.07 -6.67 2.44
N LEU A 62 -9.90 -7.31 2.37
CA LEU A 62 -8.68 -6.97 3.14
C LEU A 62 -7.63 -6.21 2.31
N HIS A 63 -7.69 -6.28 0.97
CA HIS A 63 -6.67 -5.77 0.06
C HIS A 63 -7.28 -4.77 -0.92
N TRP A 64 -7.23 -3.49 -0.61
CA TRP A 64 -7.75 -2.41 -1.43
C TRP A 64 -7.12 -1.06 -1.09
N GLY A 65 -7.16 -0.14 -2.04
CA GLY A 65 -6.87 1.28 -1.86
C GLY A 65 -7.89 2.12 -2.61
N GLU A 66 -8.23 3.30 -2.07
CA GLU A 66 -9.16 4.24 -2.69
C GLU A 66 -8.75 5.67 -2.35
N GLY A 67 -8.55 6.49 -3.38
CA GLY A 67 -8.21 7.90 -3.19
C GLY A 67 -7.27 8.45 -4.25
N LYS A 68 -7.06 9.76 -4.19
CA LYS A 68 -6.26 10.50 -5.15
C LYS A 68 -4.78 10.34 -4.89
N VAL A 69 -4.04 10.03 -5.94
CA VAL A 69 -2.58 9.99 -5.95
C VAL A 69 -2.09 11.17 -6.77
N MET A 70 -1.18 11.93 -6.21
CA MET A 70 -0.56 13.08 -6.81
C MET A 70 0.96 12.92 -6.79
N ILE A 71 1.62 13.14 -7.90
CA ILE A 71 3.07 12.99 -8.05
C ILE A 71 3.65 14.34 -8.40
N THR A 72 4.64 14.75 -7.62
CA THR A 72 5.48 15.93 -7.87
C THR A 72 6.88 15.47 -8.27
N ASN A 73 7.80 16.38 -8.54
CA ASN A 73 9.20 16.04 -8.79
C ASN A 73 9.91 15.40 -7.57
N THR A 74 9.41 15.62 -6.36
CA THR A 74 10.09 15.25 -5.12
C THR A 74 9.25 14.42 -4.17
N GLU A 75 7.95 14.25 -4.44
CA GLU A 75 7.02 13.63 -3.50
C GLU A 75 5.92 12.84 -4.19
N ILE A 76 5.52 11.73 -3.60
CA ILE A 76 4.23 11.08 -3.85
C ILE A 76 3.30 11.48 -2.72
N VAL A 77 2.15 12.02 -3.08
CA VAL A 77 1.11 12.49 -2.17
C VAL A 77 -0.13 11.66 -2.37
N PHE A 78 -0.69 11.17 -1.30
CA PHE A 78 -1.94 10.41 -1.33
C PHE A 78 -2.99 11.03 -0.41
N LYS A 79 -4.21 11.12 -0.91
CA LYS A 79 -5.38 11.56 -0.15
C LYS A 79 -6.49 10.53 -0.30
N GLY A 80 -6.67 9.72 0.73
CA GLY A 80 -7.60 8.60 0.70
C GLY A 80 -7.37 7.59 1.81
N LYS A 81 -7.75 6.35 1.56
CA LYS A 81 -7.60 5.23 2.48
C LYS A 81 -7.08 3.98 1.77
N ILE A 82 -6.27 3.22 2.48
CA ILE A 82 -5.74 1.91 2.06
C ILE A 82 -6.06 0.93 3.18
N ALA A 83 -6.48 -0.28 2.83
CA ALA A 83 -6.63 -1.35 3.80
C ALA A 83 -5.30 -1.55 4.56
N PRO A 84 -5.32 -1.65 5.89
CA PRO A 84 -4.08 -1.78 6.66
C PRO A 84 -3.44 -3.16 6.47
N GLY A 85 -2.11 -3.21 6.54
CA GLY A 85 -1.35 -4.45 6.43
C GLY A 85 0.10 -4.30 6.92
N PRO A 86 0.82 -5.41 7.13
CA PRO A 86 2.04 -5.42 7.93
C PRO A 86 3.29 -4.89 7.23
N ASP A 87 3.39 -5.01 5.91
CA ASP A 87 4.64 -4.69 5.18
C ASP A 87 4.34 -4.18 3.78
N TYR A 88 3.81 -2.96 3.72
CA TYR A 88 3.49 -2.35 2.43
C TYR A 88 4.66 -1.56 1.85
N LYS A 89 4.79 -1.67 0.53
CA LYS A 89 5.79 -0.97 -0.26
C LYS A 89 5.15 -0.30 -1.47
N ILE A 90 5.71 0.84 -1.84
CA ILE A 90 5.34 1.57 -3.06
C ILE A 90 6.34 1.23 -4.15
N TYR A 91 5.82 0.82 -5.30
CA TYR A 91 6.57 0.58 -6.51
C TYR A 91 6.08 1.44 -7.67
N LEU A 92 6.98 1.73 -8.60
CA LEU A 92 6.63 2.20 -9.94
C LEU A 92 6.91 1.10 -10.95
N THR A 93 5.97 0.85 -11.86
CA THR A 93 6.08 -0.15 -12.91
C THR A 93 5.93 0.46 -14.30
N LYS A 94 6.54 -0.20 -15.31
CA LYS A 94 6.43 0.19 -16.72
C LYS A 94 5.13 -0.30 -17.35
N LYS A 95 4.49 -1.29 -16.73
CA LYS A 95 3.21 -1.87 -17.16
C LYS A 95 2.18 -1.69 -16.08
N TYR A 96 0.95 -1.47 -16.48
CA TYR A 96 -0.19 -1.52 -15.59
C TYR A 96 -0.44 -2.96 -15.12
N VAL A 97 -0.71 -3.12 -13.84
CA VAL A 97 -0.99 -4.40 -13.18
C VAL A 97 -2.12 -4.22 -12.18
N GLU A 98 -3.00 -5.19 -12.07
CA GLU A 98 -4.13 -5.21 -11.14
C GLU A 98 -4.20 -6.47 -10.28
N HIS A 99 -3.19 -7.36 -10.39
CA HIS A 99 -3.17 -8.66 -9.71
C HIS A 99 -1.74 -9.07 -9.38
N GLU A 100 -1.56 -9.91 -8.36
CA GLU A 100 -0.24 -10.44 -7.96
C GLU A 100 0.43 -11.24 -9.08
N ASP A 101 -0.32 -12.04 -9.83
CA ASP A 101 0.20 -12.84 -10.96
C ASP A 101 0.75 -11.97 -12.09
N GLU A 102 0.27 -10.73 -12.21
CA GLU A 102 0.78 -9.77 -13.19
C GLU A 102 2.02 -9.02 -12.68
N PHE A 103 2.09 -8.77 -11.37
CA PHE A 103 3.19 -8.04 -10.78
C PHE A 103 4.41 -8.92 -10.52
N LEU A 104 4.24 -10.12 -9.99
CA LEU A 104 5.35 -10.99 -9.59
C LEU A 104 6.37 -11.24 -10.72
N PRO A 105 5.96 -11.49 -11.99
CA PRO A 105 6.91 -11.69 -13.09
C PRO A 105 7.75 -10.47 -13.44
N ILE A 106 7.24 -9.26 -13.19
CA ILE A 106 7.91 -7.99 -13.53
C ILE A 106 8.50 -7.25 -12.32
N LYS A 107 8.37 -7.81 -11.12
CA LYS A 107 8.79 -7.17 -9.87
C LYS A 107 10.26 -6.78 -9.86
N SER A 108 11.14 -7.60 -10.46
CA SER A 108 12.56 -7.29 -10.57
C SER A 108 12.89 -6.07 -11.44
N GLU A 109 11.96 -5.65 -12.31
CA GLU A 109 12.08 -4.45 -13.15
C GLU A 109 11.35 -3.24 -12.54
N ALA A 110 10.59 -3.45 -11.49
CA ALA A 110 9.87 -2.38 -10.80
C ALA A 110 10.82 -1.55 -9.94
N LEU A 111 10.60 -0.25 -9.91
CA LEU A 111 11.34 0.63 -9.04
C LEU A 111 10.69 0.65 -7.65
N PHE A 112 11.40 0.16 -6.65
CA PHE A 112 11.03 0.38 -5.25
C PHE A 112 11.22 1.86 -4.90
N VAL A 113 10.16 2.48 -4.37
CA VAL A 113 10.18 3.90 -3.98
C VAL A 113 10.36 4.06 -2.48
N SER A 114 9.54 3.41 -1.68
CA SER A 114 9.54 3.55 -0.23
C SER A 114 8.71 2.46 0.45
N ASP A 115 9.01 2.22 1.74
CA ASP A 115 8.09 1.56 2.65
C ASP A 115 6.86 2.45 2.88
N LEU A 116 5.69 1.84 3.02
CA LEU A 116 4.44 2.51 3.34
C LEU A 116 3.95 2.03 4.71
N LYS A 117 3.95 2.93 5.69
CA LYS A 117 3.53 2.66 7.08
C LYS A 117 2.24 3.38 7.48
N ASN A 118 1.69 4.21 6.58
CA ASN A 118 0.47 4.97 6.81
C ASN A 118 -0.62 4.49 5.84
N PHE A 119 -1.83 4.31 6.35
CA PHE A 119 -2.98 3.79 5.59
C PHE A 119 -4.02 4.86 5.23
N GLU A 120 -3.75 6.09 5.61
CA GLU A 120 -4.53 7.25 5.25
C GLU A 120 -3.62 8.30 4.60
N ASN A 121 -4.07 9.51 4.44
CA ASN A 121 -3.34 10.59 3.79
C ASN A 121 -1.84 10.61 4.13
N PHE A 122 -0.98 10.57 3.12
CA PHE A 122 0.47 10.59 3.31
C PHE A 122 1.20 11.44 2.26
N ILE A 123 2.38 11.89 2.62
CA ILE A 123 3.35 12.54 1.75
C ILE A 123 4.65 11.76 1.90
N ILE A 124 5.13 11.19 0.82
CA ILE A 124 6.36 10.38 0.79
C ILE A 124 7.38 11.07 -0.10
N PRO A 125 8.54 11.45 0.45
CA PRO A 125 9.62 12.00 -0.34
C PRO A 125 10.18 10.97 -1.31
N ILE A 126 10.53 11.41 -2.51
CA ILE A 126 11.11 10.60 -3.57
C ILE A 126 12.54 11.08 -3.82
N ASN A 127 13.42 10.14 -4.15
CA ASN A 127 14.74 10.49 -4.62
C ASN A 127 14.63 11.32 -5.91
N SER A 128 15.31 12.47 -5.96
CA SER A 128 15.30 13.41 -7.09
C SER A 128 15.80 12.80 -8.42
N ASN A 129 16.40 11.63 -8.39
CA ASN A 129 16.90 10.93 -9.58
C ASN A 129 15.84 10.04 -10.25
N VAL A 130 14.62 9.94 -9.70
CA VAL A 130 13.55 9.14 -10.31
C VAL A 130 13.01 9.86 -11.55
N ASN A 131 13.18 9.25 -12.70
CA ASN A 131 12.55 9.71 -13.93
C ASN A 131 11.20 9.02 -14.10
N PHE A 132 10.13 9.71 -13.75
CA PHE A 132 8.75 9.20 -13.84
C PHE A 132 8.33 8.83 -15.27
N ASN A 133 8.94 9.43 -16.30
CA ASN A 133 8.64 9.10 -17.70
C ASN A 133 9.02 7.66 -18.08
N ASN A 134 9.86 7.00 -17.28
CA ASN A 134 10.23 5.60 -17.50
C ASN A 134 9.21 4.60 -16.95
N TYR A 135 8.20 5.07 -16.23
CA TYR A 135 7.16 4.26 -15.57
C TYR A 135 5.79 4.84 -15.87
N ASN A 136 4.76 4.04 -15.80
CA ASN A 136 3.40 4.52 -16.07
C ASN A 136 2.41 4.24 -14.93
N THR A 137 2.80 3.45 -13.95
CA THR A 137 1.89 2.96 -12.91
C THR A 137 2.56 3.06 -11.54
N ILE A 138 1.80 3.51 -10.56
CA ILE A 138 2.11 3.41 -9.15
C ILE A 138 1.37 2.22 -8.56
N LEU A 139 2.05 1.40 -7.77
CA LEU A 139 1.55 0.18 -7.17
C LEU A 139 1.85 0.15 -5.67
N ILE A 140 0.89 -0.30 -4.87
CA ILE A 140 1.09 -0.69 -3.47
C ILE A 140 1.02 -2.19 -3.36
N TRP A 141 2.04 -2.77 -2.74
CA TRP A 141 2.30 -4.19 -2.61
C TRP A 141 2.57 -4.58 -1.18
N CYS A 142 2.01 -5.69 -0.73
CA CYS A 142 2.35 -6.32 0.56
C CYS A 142 3.48 -7.33 0.38
N GLU A 143 4.68 -7.04 0.92
CA GLU A 143 5.82 -7.96 0.80
C GLU A 143 5.67 -9.20 1.67
N ALA A 144 5.12 -9.05 2.87
CA ALA A 144 4.98 -10.15 3.82
C ALA A 144 4.09 -11.29 3.31
N PHE A 145 3.03 -10.96 2.58
CA PHE A 145 2.06 -11.93 2.10
C PHE A 145 2.09 -12.13 0.58
N LYS A 146 2.88 -11.32 -0.14
CA LYS A 146 2.94 -11.30 -1.61
C LYS A 146 1.58 -11.02 -2.24
N GLU A 147 0.90 -10.00 -1.71
CA GLU A 147 -0.45 -9.63 -2.11
C GLU A 147 -0.47 -8.27 -2.81
N PHE A 148 -1.30 -8.17 -3.83
CA PHE A 148 -1.65 -6.92 -4.49
C PHE A 148 -2.59 -6.11 -3.60
N ILE A 149 -2.32 -4.82 -3.43
CA ILE A 149 -3.18 -3.95 -2.63
C ILE A 149 -3.96 -2.99 -3.52
N THR A 150 -3.28 -2.24 -4.36
CA THR A 150 -3.91 -1.32 -5.31
C THR A 150 -2.87 -0.77 -6.27
N SER A 151 -3.31 -0.36 -7.45
CA SER A 151 -2.47 0.34 -8.43
C SER A 151 -3.24 1.43 -9.16
N ALA A 152 -2.50 2.32 -9.79
CA ALA A 152 -3.10 3.32 -10.68
C ALA A 152 -2.12 3.72 -11.78
N LYS A 153 -2.61 3.72 -13.01
CA LYS A 153 -1.90 4.27 -14.15
C LYS A 153 -1.95 5.79 -14.09
N TYR A 154 -0.81 6.47 -14.24
CA TYR A 154 -0.73 7.94 -14.20
C TYR A 154 -0.30 8.57 -15.53
N GLN A 155 0.18 7.75 -16.48
CA GLN A 155 0.46 8.15 -17.87
C GLN A 155 0.26 7.02 -18.87
#